data_89c173b775829adaf270552bf2042c8d
#
_entry.id   89c173b775829adaf270552bf2042c8d
#
_cell.length_a   1.000
_cell.length_b   1.000
_cell.length_c   1.000
_cell.angle_alpha   90.00
_cell.angle_beta   90.00
_cell.angle_gamma   90.00
#
_symmetry.space_group_name_H-M   'P 1'
#
loop_
_entity.id
_entity.type
_entity.pdbx_description
1 polymer ?
#
loop_
_entity_poly.entity_id
_entity_poly.type
_entity_poly.pdbx_seq_one_letter_code
_entity_poly.pdbx_strand_id
1 'polypeptide(L)'
;GWIRRVVVVGCGLAVAQQLTGINSIMYYGTEMLTTAGFSGQAAIIANIANGVLGVVGTVLCLFVVIDRVPRRTLILFGFCATTVVHAIITVVASVMPESTARAYVILALSVTFVFFMQGCLNAPVWVALSELFPLRIRGFAMGLSILCMWLVNAALTFAFPIVVAASGLQGIFGLFFVVGVVAVVFLWRMLPNTSGRSLEELEDAFADGQYR
;
A
#
# COMPACT_ATOMS: atom_id res chain seq x y z
N GLY A 1 -18.18 11.07 -18.69
CA GLY A 1 -17.86 9.97 -19.53
C GLY A 1 -16.94 8.94 -18.86
N TRP A 2 -16.80 7.80 -19.44
CA TRP A 2 -16.02 6.66 -18.95
C TRP A 2 -14.52 7.00 -18.71
N ILE A 3 -13.90 7.85 -19.54
CA ILE A 3 -12.52 8.31 -19.37
C ILE A 3 -12.31 8.95 -17.98
N ARG A 4 -13.21 9.85 -17.56
CA ARG A 4 -13.14 10.46 -16.23
C ARG A 4 -13.19 9.41 -15.12
N ARG A 5 -14.04 8.40 -15.27
CA ARG A 5 -14.14 7.31 -14.29
C ARG A 5 -12.85 6.51 -14.18
N VAL A 6 -12.26 6.15 -15.33
CA VAL A 6 -10.99 5.41 -15.40
C VAL A 6 -9.85 6.21 -14.75
N VAL A 7 -9.78 7.53 -15.01
CA VAL A 7 -8.78 8.40 -14.38
C VAL A 7 -8.99 8.50 -12.86
N VAL A 8 -10.22 8.63 -12.39
CA VAL A 8 -10.54 8.66 -10.95
C VAL A 8 -10.16 7.34 -10.28
N VAL A 9 -10.43 6.20 -10.91
CA VAL A 9 -10.05 4.88 -10.38
C VAL A 9 -8.54 4.73 -10.32
N GLY A 10 -7.82 5.13 -11.37
CA GLY A 10 -6.36 5.06 -11.41
C GLY A 10 -5.70 5.99 -10.38
N CYS A 11 -6.11 7.24 -10.30
CA CYS A 11 -5.64 8.16 -9.26
C CYS A 11 -5.98 7.63 -7.86
N GLY A 12 -7.18 7.11 -7.67
CA GLY A 12 -7.60 6.52 -6.40
C GLY A 12 -6.78 5.30 -6.01
N LEU A 13 -6.42 4.43 -6.97
CA LEU A 13 -5.54 3.28 -6.74
C LEU A 13 -4.12 3.73 -6.33
N ALA A 14 -3.55 4.71 -7.04
CA ALA A 14 -2.22 5.26 -6.74
C ALA A 14 -2.19 5.95 -5.36
N VAL A 15 -3.21 6.72 -5.04
CA VAL A 15 -3.39 7.36 -3.72
C VAL A 15 -3.57 6.31 -2.63
N ALA A 16 -4.43 5.30 -2.83
CA ALA A 16 -4.65 4.22 -1.87
C ALA A 16 -3.35 3.48 -1.55
N GLN A 17 -2.50 3.25 -2.56
CA GLN A 17 -1.19 2.62 -2.36
C GLN A 17 -0.32 3.43 -1.39
N GLN A 18 -0.26 4.75 -1.50
CA GLN A 18 0.52 5.59 -0.60
C GLN A 18 -0.10 5.69 0.80
N LEU A 19 -1.43 5.70 0.86
CA LEU A 19 -2.17 5.74 2.11
C LEU A 19 -1.98 4.47 2.98
N THR A 20 -1.39 3.39 2.44
CA THR A 20 -0.91 2.26 3.26
C THR A 20 0.21 2.65 4.22
N GLY A 21 0.86 3.80 4.03
CA GLY A 21 1.95 4.27 4.89
C GLY A 21 3.31 3.62 4.61
N ILE A 22 3.50 2.95 3.46
CA ILE A 22 4.77 2.26 3.14
C ILE A 22 5.96 3.20 3.23
N ASN A 23 5.87 4.39 2.64
CA ASN A 23 6.97 5.35 2.65
C ASN A 23 7.23 5.91 4.06
N SER A 24 6.18 6.10 4.86
CA SER A 24 6.33 6.50 6.26
C SER A 24 7.12 5.45 7.06
N ILE A 25 6.80 4.16 6.88
CA ILE A 25 7.56 3.06 7.51
C ILE A 25 8.99 3.00 6.99
N MET A 26 9.22 3.22 5.69
CA MET A 26 10.57 3.22 5.12
C MET A 26 11.42 4.40 5.62
N TYR A 27 10.85 5.60 5.73
CA TYR A 27 11.57 6.80 6.17
C TYR A 27 11.77 6.84 7.68
N TYR A 28 10.74 6.48 8.45
CA TYR A 28 10.72 6.55 9.91
C TYR A 28 10.86 5.18 10.60
N GLY A 29 11.23 4.12 9.85
CA GLY A 29 11.28 2.75 10.39
C GLY A 29 12.19 2.62 11.60
N THR A 30 13.37 3.26 11.59
CA THR A 30 14.29 3.25 12.74
C THR A 30 13.69 3.97 13.93
N GLU A 31 13.08 5.16 13.72
CA GLU A 31 12.42 5.92 14.78
C GLU A 31 11.23 5.16 15.37
N MET A 32 10.43 4.54 14.51
CA MET A 32 9.32 3.69 14.90
C MET A 32 9.77 2.53 15.80
N LEU A 33 10.85 1.84 15.42
CA LEU A 33 11.39 0.71 16.19
C LEU A 33 12.02 1.18 17.50
N THR A 34 12.66 2.36 17.53
CA THR A 34 13.16 2.96 18.76
C THR A 34 12.00 3.30 19.70
N THR A 35 10.93 3.91 19.19
CA THR A 35 9.71 4.19 19.98
C THR A 35 9.01 2.91 20.45
N ALA A 36 9.15 1.81 19.69
CA ALA A 36 8.62 0.50 20.09
C ALA A 36 9.42 -0.16 21.23
N GLY A 37 10.70 0.26 21.46
CA GLY A 37 11.53 -0.23 22.57
C GLY A 37 12.90 -0.79 22.18
N PHE A 38 13.33 -0.66 20.92
CA PHE A 38 14.71 -0.99 20.54
C PHE A 38 15.68 0.12 20.95
N SER A 39 16.93 -0.26 21.28
CA SER A 39 18.03 0.73 21.31
C SER A 39 18.29 1.28 19.90
N GLY A 40 18.80 2.49 19.78
CA GLY A 40 18.97 3.13 18.47
C GLY A 40 19.79 2.29 17.47
N GLN A 41 20.89 1.64 17.93
CA GLN A 41 21.69 0.77 17.08
C GLN A 41 20.94 -0.51 16.68
N ALA A 42 20.20 -1.12 17.62
CA ALA A 42 19.38 -2.30 17.33
C ALA A 42 18.23 -1.98 16.38
N ALA A 43 17.62 -0.80 16.48
CA ALA A 43 16.58 -0.33 15.58
C ALA A 43 17.09 -0.16 14.14
N ILE A 44 18.30 0.35 13.93
CA ILE A 44 18.91 0.46 12.60
C ILE A 44 19.10 -0.92 11.99
N ILE A 45 19.68 -1.87 12.75
CA ILE A 45 19.89 -3.24 12.28
C ILE A 45 18.57 -3.93 11.99
N ALA A 46 17.57 -3.79 12.87
CA ALA A 46 16.25 -4.37 12.69
C ALA A 46 15.52 -3.82 11.47
N ASN A 47 15.70 -2.53 11.15
CA ASN A 47 15.08 -1.92 9.96
C ASN A 47 15.63 -2.48 8.63
N ILE A 48 16.82 -3.08 8.63
CA ILE A 48 17.34 -3.80 7.46
C ILE A 48 16.41 -4.96 7.07
N ALA A 49 15.78 -5.61 8.04
CA ALA A 49 14.82 -6.68 7.76
C ALA A 49 13.65 -6.20 6.90
N ASN A 50 13.15 -4.99 7.10
CA ASN A 50 12.10 -4.39 6.25
C ASN A 50 12.57 -4.29 4.79
N GLY A 51 13.79 -3.83 4.55
CA GLY A 51 14.38 -3.75 3.21
C GLY A 51 14.54 -5.11 2.54
N VAL A 52 15.14 -6.08 3.25
CA VAL A 52 15.40 -7.43 2.73
C VAL A 52 14.09 -8.14 2.37
N LEU A 53 13.12 -8.15 3.29
CA LEU A 53 11.84 -8.82 3.05
C LEU A 53 11.01 -8.09 1.99
N GLY A 54 11.16 -6.78 1.86
CA GLY A 54 10.60 -6.02 0.74
C GLY A 54 11.10 -6.50 -0.62
N VAL A 55 12.43 -6.67 -0.76
CA VAL A 55 13.04 -7.21 -1.98
C VAL A 55 12.56 -8.63 -2.24
N VAL A 56 12.57 -9.50 -1.22
CA VAL A 56 12.06 -10.89 -1.35
C VAL A 56 10.60 -10.90 -1.80
N GLY A 57 9.74 -10.09 -1.19
CA GLY A 57 8.33 -9.96 -1.60
C GLY A 57 8.17 -9.55 -3.06
N THR A 58 8.94 -8.55 -3.51
CA THR A 58 8.91 -8.09 -4.90
C THR A 58 9.37 -9.18 -5.88
N VAL A 59 10.48 -9.86 -5.58
CA VAL A 59 11.02 -10.94 -6.42
C VAL A 59 10.01 -12.09 -6.52
N LEU A 60 9.44 -12.53 -5.41
CA LEU A 60 8.42 -13.58 -5.42
C LEU A 60 7.18 -13.16 -6.22
N CYS A 61 6.75 -11.90 -6.09
CA CYS A 61 5.63 -11.39 -6.89
C CYS A 61 5.93 -11.49 -8.39
N LEU A 62 7.05 -10.92 -8.83
CA LEU A 62 7.38 -10.81 -10.25
C LEU A 62 7.61 -12.16 -10.92
N PHE A 63 8.24 -13.10 -10.24
CA PHE A 63 8.60 -14.39 -10.85
C PHE A 63 7.60 -15.52 -10.59
N VAL A 64 6.73 -15.40 -9.59
CA VAL A 64 5.87 -16.52 -9.19
C VAL A 64 4.39 -16.19 -9.25
N VAL A 65 3.98 -14.98 -8.85
CA VAL A 65 2.59 -14.67 -8.55
C VAL A 65 1.90 -13.87 -9.64
N ILE A 66 2.58 -12.89 -10.21
CA ILE A 66 1.95 -11.84 -11.06
C ILE A 66 1.26 -12.38 -12.31
N ASP A 67 1.76 -13.49 -12.87
CA ASP A 67 1.19 -14.11 -14.06
C ASP A 67 0.15 -15.20 -13.73
N ARG A 68 0.08 -15.63 -12.47
CA ARG A 68 -0.81 -16.72 -12.04
C ARG A 68 -2.10 -16.23 -11.37
N VAL A 69 -2.10 -15.03 -10.85
CA VAL A 69 -3.22 -14.46 -10.09
C VAL A 69 -3.75 -13.21 -10.77
N PRO A 70 -5.08 -13.08 -10.97
CA PRO A 70 -5.65 -11.86 -11.54
C PRO A 70 -5.23 -10.62 -10.73
N ARG A 71 -4.81 -9.54 -11.43
CA ARG A 71 -4.28 -8.32 -10.80
C ARG A 71 -5.24 -7.74 -9.76
N ARG A 72 -6.53 -7.71 -10.07
CA ARG A 72 -7.56 -7.25 -9.13
C ARG A 72 -7.58 -8.06 -7.84
N THR A 73 -7.53 -9.37 -7.92
CA THR A 73 -7.52 -10.27 -6.75
C THR A 73 -6.27 -10.06 -5.93
N LEU A 74 -5.11 -9.97 -6.58
CA LEU A 74 -3.83 -9.77 -5.90
C LEU A 74 -3.77 -8.42 -5.19
N ILE A 75 -4.23 -7.34 -5.83
CA ILE A 75 -4.29 -6.00 -5.25
C ILE A 75 -5.25 -5.98 -4.04
N LEU A 76 -6.47 -6.50 -4.19
CA LEU A 76 -7.44 -6.54 -3.08
C LEU A 76 -6.92 -7.38 -1.91
N PHE A 77 -6.31 -8.53 -2.18
CA PHE A 77 -5.69 -9.35 -1.14
C PHE A 77 -4.57 -8.58 -0.41
N GLY A 78 -3.69 -7.89 -1.16
CA GLY A 78 -2.63 -7.07 -0.59
C GLY A 78 -3.16 -5.95 0.31
N PHE A 79 -4.19 -5.22 -0.12
CA PHE A 79 -4.83 -4.19 0.71
C PHE A 79 -5.51 -4.78 1.95
N CYS A 80 -6.18 -5.91 1.84
CA CYS A 80 -6.77 -6.59 3.00
C CYS A 80 -5.69 -7.03 3.98
N ALA A 81 -4.62 -7.69 3.50
CA ALA A 81 -3.54 -8.18 4.34
C ALA A 81 -2.83 -7.03 5.07
N THR A 82 -2.46 -5.95 4.35
CA THR A 82 -1.82 -4.78 4.96
C THR A 82 -2.72 -4.08 5.96
N THR A 83 -4.02 -3.97 5.68
CA THR A 83 -5.02 -3.39 6.60
C THR A 83 -5.15 -4.21 7.89
N VAL A 84 -5.19 -5.54 7.78
CA VAL A 84 -5.23 -6.44 8.95
C VAL A 84 -3.95 -6.30 9.78
N VAL A 85 -2.78 -6.22 9.14
CA VAL A 85 -1.52 -6.01 9.87
C VAL A 85 -1.54 -4.68 10.63
N HIS A 86 -2.04 -3.60 10.04
CA HIS A 86 -2.18 -2.31 10.74
C HIS A 86 -3.13 -2.39 11.95
N ALA A 87 -4.25 -3.12 11.82
CA ALA A 87 -5.14 -3.38 12.94
C ALA A 87 -4.42 -4.10 14.10
N ILE A 88 -3.63 -5.13 13.77
CA ILE A 88 -2.87 -5.88 14.78
C ILE A 88 -1.80 -5.00 15.44
N ILE A 89 -1.05 -4.21 14.66
CA ILE A 89 -0.06 -3.27 15.21
C ILE A 89 -0.75 -2.26 16.15
N THR A 90 -1.91 -1.73 15.76
CA THR A 90 -2.68 -0.81 16.59
C THR A 90 -3.05 -1.42 17.94
N VAL A 91 -3.55 -2.66 17.93
CA VAL A 91 -3.91 -3.39 19.16
C VAL A 91 -2.66 -3.68 20.00
N VAL A 92 -1.60 -4.19 19.40
CA VAL A 92 -0.33 -4.48 20.10
C VAL A 92 0.26 -3.21 20.73
N ALA A 93 0.27 -2.09 19.98
CA ALA A 93 0.78 -0.82 20.47
C ALA A 93 -0.08 -0.23 21.59
N SER A 94 -1.39 -0.56 21.65
CA SER A 94 -2.32 -0.07 22.67
C SER A 94 -2.30 -0.91 23.96
N VAL A 95 -2.11 -2.22 23.85
CA VAL A 95 -2.29 -3.16 24.97
C VAL A 95 -0.97 -3.56 25.60
N MET A 96 0.09 -3.73 24.81
CA MET A 96 1.38 -4.16 25.36
C MET A 96 2.18 -2.98 25.94
N PRO A 97 2.70 -3.11 27.18
CA PRO A 97 3.60 -2.12 27.74
C PRO A 97 4.89 -2.02 26.93
N GLU A 98 5.54 -0.86 27.03
CA GLU A 98 6.86 -0.67 26.38
C GLU A 98 7.86 -1.68 26.90
N SER A 99 8.30 -2.55 26.01
CA SER A 99 9.20 -3.67 26.32
C SER A 99 9.89 -4.17 25.06
N THR A 100 11.02 -4.85 25.26
CA THR A 100 11.73 -5.50 24.16
C THR A 100 10.85 -6.52 23.42
N ALA A 101 9.95 -7.21 24.14
CA ALA A 101 9.01 -8.14 23.51
C ALA A 101 8.04 -7.44 22.56
N ARG A 102 7.45 -6.27 22.99
CA ARG A 102 6.61 -5.43 22.12
C ARG A 102 7.36 -4.99 20.86
N ALA A 103 8.61 -4.59 21.01
CA ALA A 103 9.45 -4.14 19.91
C ALA A 103 9.66 -5.25 18.86
N TYR A 104 9.93 -6.49 19.27
CA TYR A 104 10.05 -7.62 18.35
C TYR A 104 8.73 -7.98 17.67
N VAL A 105 7.61 -7.89 18.36
CA VAL A 105 6.28 -8.12 17.77
C VAL A 105 5.98 -7.06 16.71
N ILE A 106 6.22 -5.78 17.01
CA ILE A 106 6.01 -4.67 16.05
C ILE A 106 6.97 -4.83 14.85
N LEU A 107 8.23 -5.23 15.07
CA LEU A 107 9.15 -5.52 13.98
C LEU A 107 8.62 -6.66 13.09
N ALA A 108 8.21 -7.77 13.64
CA ALA A 108 7.66 -8.90 12.88
C ALA A 108 6.43 -8.49 12.06
N LEU A 109 5.55 -7.69 12.63
CA LEU A 109 4.37 -7.16 11.95
C LEU A 109 4.75 -6.15 10.85
N SER A 110 5.71 -5.26 11.09
CA SER A 110 6.17 -4.30 10.08
C SER A 110 6.83 -5.01 8.88
N VAL A 111 7.64 -6.02 9.14
CA VAL A 111 8.25 -6.87 8.10
C VAL A 111 7.17 -7.61 7.30
N THR A 112 6.15 -8.14 7.98
CA THR A 112 5.00 -8.78 7.33
C THR A 112 4.23 -7.79 6.45
N PHE A 113 3.99 -6.58 6.95
CA PHE A 113 3.37 -5.51 6.18
C PHE A 113 4.18 -5.20 4.91
N VAL A 114 5.49 -4.98 5.06
CA VAL A 114 6.38 -4.65 3.93
C VAL A 114 6.40 -5.78 2.90
N PHE A 115 6.43 -7.03 3.35
CA PHE A 115 6.38 -8.20 2.47
C PHE A 115 5.10 -8.23 1.62
N PHE A 116 3.92 -8.06 2.23
CA PHE A 116 2.65 -8.01 1.47
C PHE A 116 2.54 -6.76 0.60
N MET A 117 3.00 -5.62 1.10
CA MET A 117 2.99 -4.36 0.35
C MET A 117 3.84 -4.47 -0.91
N GLN A 118 5.05 -4.97 -0.81
CA GLN A 118 5.96 -5.11 -1.94
C GLN A 118 5.59 -6.29 -2.85
N GLY A 119 5.12 -7.40 -2.27
CA GLY A 119 4.76 -8.60 -3.00
C GLY A 119 3.38 -8.57 -3.67
N CYS A 120 2.40 -7.90 -3.07
CA CYS A 120 1.02 -7.92 -3.59
C CYS A 120 0.52 -6.58 -4.12
N LEU A 121 1.18 -5.46 -3.80
CA LEU A 121 0.72 -4.13 -4.18
C LEU A 121 1.69 -3.39 -5.09
N ASN A 122 2.98 -3.37 -4.79
CA ASN A 122 3.91 -2.49 -5.50
C ASN A 122 3.91 -2.75 -7.02
N ALA A 123 4.37 -3.91 -7.46
CA ALA A 123 4.41 -4.23 -8.87
C ALA A 123 3.00 -4.36 -9.51
N PRO A 124 2.03 -5.08 -8.91
CA PRO A 124 0.70 -5.22 -9.49
C PRO A 124 -0.06 -3.91 -9.69
N VAL A 125 0.10 -2.92 -8.81
CA VAL A 125 -0.55 -1.61 -8.95
C VAL A 125 0.00 -0.87 -10.17
N TRP A 126 1.32 -0.85 -10.38
CA TRP A 126 1.91 -0.21 -11.55
C TRP A 126 1.49 -0.85 -12.86
N VAL A 127 1.43 -2.19 -12.90
CA VAL A 127 0.93 -2.92 -14.06
C VAL A 127 -0.54 -2.60 -14.30
N ALA A 128 -1.38 -2.66 -13.26
CA ALA A 128 -2.81 -2.34 -13.37
C ALA A 128 -3.05 -0.90 -13.86
N LEU A 129 -2.27 0.08 -13.40
CA LEU A 129 -2.36 1.46 -13.88
C LEU A 129 -2.02 1.56 -15.37
N SER A 130 -0.99 0.86 -15.84
CA SER A 130 -0.60 0.87 -17.24
C SER A 130 -1.63 0.20 -18.15
N GLU A 131 -2.34 -0.81 -17.66
CA GLU A 131 -3.42 -1.52 -18.36
C GLU A 131 -4.76 -0.77 -18.32
N LEU A 132 -5.00 -0.01 -17.25
CA LEU A 132 -6.25 0.72 -17.03
C LEU A 132 -6.40 1.91 -17.97
N PHE A 133 -5.30 2.60 -18.32
CA PHE A 133 -5.37 3.83 -19.08
C PHE A 133 -5.30 3.58 -20.60
N PRO A 134 -6.28 4.12 -21.38
CA PRO A 134 -6.25 4.11 -22.83
C PRO A 134 -4.96 4.71 -23.38
N LEU A 135 -4.43 4.14 -24.45
CA LEU A 135 -3.19 4.59 -25.09
C LEU A 135 -3.17 6.11 -25.35
N ARG A 136 -4.31 6.64 -25.78
CA ARG A 136 -4.49 8.05 -26.16
C ARG A 136 -4.23 9.03 -25.01
N ILE A 137 -4.51 8.65 -23.77
CA ILE A 137 -4.38 9.53 -22.59
C ILE A 137 -3.41 8.96 -21.54
N ARG A 138 -2.79 7.80 -21.79
CA ARG A 138 -1.96 7.07 -20.81
C ARG A 138 -0.89 7.93 -20.19
N GLY A 139 -0.11 8.67 -20.98
CA GLY A 139 0.96 9.52 -20.47
C GLY A 139 0.44 10.58 -19.49
N PHE A 140 -0.65 11.26 -19.84
CA PHE A 140 -1.27 12.26 -18.98
C PHE A 140 -1.87 11.63 -17.71
N ALA A 141 -2.64 10.54 -17.85
CA ALA A 141 -3.31 9.89 -16.73
C ALA A 141 -2.32 9.25 -15.75
N MET A 142 -1.23 8.65 -16.25
CA MET A 142 -0.13 8.15 -15.42
C MET A 142 0.55 9.29 -14.67
N GLY A 143 0.91 10.39 -15.37
CA GLY A 143 1.52 11.56 -14.75
C GLY A 143 0.64 12.16 -13.66
N LEU A 144 -0.66 12.29 -13.90
CA LEU A 144 -1.62 12.78 -12.91
C LEU A 144 -1.71 11.85 -11.69
N SER A 145 -1.77 10.52 -11.92
CA SER A 145 -1.81 9.52 -10.84
C SER A 145 -0.56 9.58 -9.98
N ILE A 146 0.61 9.71 -10.61
CA ILE A 146 1.90 9.86 -9.93
C ILE A 146 1.94 11.16 -9.12
N LEU A 147 1.47 12.27 -9.68
CA LEU A 147 1.39 13.55 -8.97
C LEU A 147 0.51 13.44 -7.73
N CYS A 148 -0.70 12.91 -7.85
CA CYS A 148 -1.61 12.70 -6.72
C CYS A 148 -0.96 11.80 -5.65
N MET A 149 -0.30 10.73 -6.07
CA MET A 149 0.41 9.80 -5.21
C MET A 149 1.50 10.50 -4.39
N TRP A 150 2.35 11.31 -5.03
CA TRP A 150 3.44 12.00 -4.36
C TRP A 150 2.99 13.16 -3.47
N LEU A 151 1.88 13.85 -3.82
CA LEU A 151 1.28 14.86 -2.94
C LEU A 151 0.75 14.22 -1.65
N VAL A 152 0.09 13.07 -1.76
CA VAL A 152 -0.36 12.30 -0.59
C VAL A 152 0.83 11.79 0.22
N ASN A 153 1.89 11.28 -0.44
CA ASN A 153 3.11 10.87 0.25
C ASN A 153 3.74 12.03 1.04
N ALA A 154 3.84 13.21 0.44
CA ALA A 154 4.35 14.39 1.14
C ALA A 154 3.50 14.72 2.38
N ALA A 155 2.17 14.76 2.24
CA ALA A 155 1.27 15.03 3.36
C ALA A 155 1.42 13.99 4.48
N LEU A 156 1.50 12.69 4.15
CA LEU A 156 1.72 11.63 5.14
C LEU A 156 3.08 11.73 5.82
N THR A 157 4.13 12.05 5.07
CA THR A 157 5.49 12.20 5.61
C THR A 157 5.56 13.33 6.63
N PHE A 158 4.88 14.45 6.38
CA PHE A 158 4.74 15.54 7.35
C PHE A 158 3.84 15.19 8.53
N ALA A 159 2.74 14.49 8.28
CA ALA A 159 1.78 14.15 9.33
C ALA A 159 2.30 13.05 10.28
N PHE A 160 3.15 12.14 9.80
CA PHE A 160 3.60 10.97 10.56
C PHE A 160 4.22 11.33 11.92
N PRO A 161 5.28 12.15 12.00
CA PRO A 161 5.88 12.50 13.30
C PRO A 161 4.92 13.28 14.20
N ILE A 162 4.05 14.11 13.63
CA ILE A 162 3.05 14.88 14.40
C ILE A 162 2.04 13.95 15.06
N VAL A 163 1.52 12.98 14.31
CA VAL A 163 0.55 12.00 14.82
C VAL A 163 1.20 11.07 15.84
N VAL A 164 2.43 10.61 15.57
CA VAL A 164 3.18 9.76 16.51
C VAL A 164 3.45 10.51 17.82
N ALA A 165 3.83 11.78 17.77
CA ALA A 165 4.05 12.59 18.97
C ALA A 165 2.74 12.83 19.76
N ALA A 166 1.61 12.99 19.09
CA ALA A 166 0.32 13.27 19.73
C ALA A 166 -0.39 12.02 20.28
N SER A 167 -0.28 10.89 19.62
CA SER A 167 -1.08 9.68 19.91
C SER A 167 -0.30 8.36 19.89
N GLY A 168 1.02 8.44 19.79
CA GLY A 168 1.87 7.25 19.75
C GLY A 168 1.73 6.41 18.47
N LEU A 169 2.35 5.24 18.48
CA LEU A 169 2.28 4.30 17.35
C LEU A 169 0.85 3.80 17.11
N GLN A 170 0.06 3.62 18.18
CA GLN A 170 -1.35 3.21 18.05
C GLN A 170 -2.19 4.18 17.23
N GLY A 171 -1.92 5.49 17.35
CA GLY A 171 -2.67 6.52 16.62
C GLY A 171 -2.40 6.48 15.13
N ILE A 172 -1.13 6.41 14.73
CA ILE A 172 -0.76 6.39 13.29
C ILE A 172 -1.17 5.08 12.61
N PHE A 173 -0.97 3.92 13.25
CA PHE A 173 -1.38 2.64 12.69
C PHE A 173 -2.91 2.47 12.70
N GLY A 174 -3.60 3.04 13.70
CA GLY A 174 -5.06 3.14 13.70
C GLY A 174 -5.58 3.97 12.53
N LEU A 175 -4.92 5.09 12.20
CA LEU A 175 -5.24 5.88 11.02
C LEU A 175 -5.04 5.07 9.73
N PHE A 176 -3.90 4.38 9.59
CA PHE A 176 -3.65 3.51 8.43
C PHE A 176 -4.66 2.37 8.32
N PHE A 177 -5.10 1.80 9.42
CA PHE A 177 -6.17 0.81 9.44
C PHE A 177 -7.48 1.37 8.89
N VAL A 178 -7.96 2.50 9.39
CA VAL A 178 -9.22 3.12 8.95
C VAL A 178 -9.16 3.47 7.47
N VAL A 179 -8.07 4.11 7.04
CA VAL A 179 -7.86 4.45 5.63
C VAL A 179 -7.73 3.20 4.76
N GLY A 180 -7.10 2.15 5.25
CA GLY A 180 -7.01 0.86 4.59
C GLY A 180 -8.38 0.22 4.33
N VAL A 181 -9.27 0.25 5.32
CA VAL A 181 -10.67 -0.22 5.16
C VAL A 181 -11.39 0.59 4.07
N VAL A 182 -11.26 1.91 4.07
CA VAL A 182 -11.85 2.78 3.03
C VAL A 182 -11.28 2.44 1.66
N ALA A 183 -9.96 2.24 1.56
CA ALA A 183 -9.29 1.86 0.31
C ALA A 183 -9.77 0.49 -0.21
N VAL A 184 -9.90 -0.52 0.66
CA VAL A 184 -10.43 -1.84 0.29
C VAL A 184 -11.85 -1.72 -0.26
N VAL A 185 -12.74 -0.99 0.42
CA VAL A 185 -14.13 -0.80 -0.04
C VAL A 185 -14.18 -0.05 -1.37
N PHE A 186 -13.39 1.00 -1.52
CA PHE A 186 -13.29 1.76 -2.77
C PHE A 186 -12.82 0.88 -3.93
N LEU A 187 -11.71 0.16 -3.76
CA LEU A 187 -11.13 -0.68 -4.80
C LEU A 187 -11.99 -1.89 -5.12
N TRP A 188 -12.61 -2.50 -4.12
CA TRP A 188 -13.54 -3.61 -4.34
C TRP A 188 -14.72 -3.20 -5.25
N ARG A 189 -15.21 -1.97 -5.09
CA ARG A 189 -16.33 -1.44 -5.89
C ARG A 189 -15.91 -0.90 -7.24
N MET A 190 -14.72 -0.31 -7.35
CA MET A 190 -14.34 0.54 -8.48
C MET A 190 -13.26 -0.08 -9.37
N LEU A 191 -12.40 -0.96 -8.84
CA LEU A 191 -11.28 -1.52 -9.60
C LEU A 191 -11.79 -2.59 -10.58
N PRO A 192 -11.63 -2.40 -11.90
CA PRO A 192 -11.99 -3.40 -12.89
C PRO A 192 -10.99 -4.56 -12.90
N ASN A 193 -11.39 -5.69 -13.48
CA ASN A 193 -10.46 -6.78 -13.75
C ASN A 193 -9.84 -6.55 -15.13
N THR A 194 -8.55 -6.22 -15.15
CA THR A 194 -7.79 -5.96 -16.40
C THR A 194 -7.05 -7.19 -16.91
N SER A 195 -6.98 -8.27 -16.12
CA SER A 195 -6.18 -9.45 -16.47
C SER A 195 -6.77 -10.22 -17.65
N GLY A 196 -5.93 -10.53 -18.63
CA GLY A 196 -6.29 -11.39 -19.76
C GLY A 196 -7.14 -10.72 -20.85
N ARG A 197 -7.28 -9.40 -20.82
CA ARG A 197 -7.97 -8.61 -21.86
C ARG A 197 -6.98 -7.73 -22.61
N SER A 198 -7.17 -7.55 -23.91
CA SER A 198 -6.44 -6.55 -24.67
C SER A 198 -6.86 -5.14 -24.28
N LEU A 199 -6.01 -4.16 -24.58
CA LEU A 199 -6.33 -2.75 -24.26
C LEU A 199 -7.55 -2.26 -25.03
N GLU A 200 -7.70 -2.70 -26.28
CA GLU A 200 -8.85 -2.37 -27.13
C GLU A 200 -10.15 -2.96 -26.56
N GLU A 201 -10.13 -4.22 -26.12
CA GLU A 201 -11.27 -4.87 -25.46
C GLU A 201 -11.67 -4.18 -24.16
N LEU A 202 -10.68 -3.65 -23.40
CA LEU A 202 -10.95 -2.87 -22.19
C LEU A 202 -11.55 -1.51 -22.52
N GLU A 203 -11.08 -0.82 -23.56
CA GLU A 203 -11.62 0.46 -24.01
C GLU A 203 -13.07 0.29 -24.47
N ASP A 204 -13.38 -0.72 -25.26
CA ASP A 204 -14.74 -1.02 -25.74
C ASP A 204 -15.67 -1.38 -24.56
N ALA A 205 -15.22 -2.25 -23.65
CA ALA A 205 -15.99 -2.61 -22.46
C ALA A 205 -16.29 -1.40 -21.56
N PHE A 206 -15.34 -0.47 -21.42
CA PHE A 206 -15.54 0.75 -20.65
C PHE A 206 -16.46 1.74 -21.37
N ALA A 207 -16.40 1.83 -22.70
CA ALA A 207 -17.31 2.65 -23.50
C ALA A 207 -18.75 2.17 -23.37
N ASP A 208 -18.95 0.84 -23.35
CA ASP A 208 -20.26 0.17 -23.20
C ASP A 208 -20.76 0.12 -21.73
N GLY A 209 -19.99 0.67 -20.79
CA GLY A 209 -20.38 0.70 -19.38
C GLY A 209 -20.13 -0.60 -18.60
N GLN A 210 -19.43 -1.55 -19.18
CA GLN A 210 -19.07 -2.83 -18.54
C GLN A 210 -17.77 -2.67 -17.73
N TYR A 211 -17.89 -2.33 -16.45
CA TYR A 211 -16.74 -2.05 -15.56
C TYR A 211 -16.35 -3.21 -14.64
N ARG A 212 -16.96 -4.39 -14.78
CA ARG A 212 -16.68 -5.57 -13.94
C ARG A 212 -16.29 -6.77 -14.77
#